data_b8c5d59b1a76f5502a0eddd4fb9db990
#
_entry.id   b8c5d59b1a76f5502a0eddd4fb9db990
#
_cell.length_a   1.000
_cell.length_b   1.000
_cell.length_c   1.000
_cell.angle_alpha   90.00
_cell.angle_beta   90.00
_cell.angle_gamma   90.00
#
_symmetry.space_group_name_H-M   'P 1'
#
loop_
_entity.id
_entity.type
_entity.pdbx_description
1 polymer ?
#
loop_
_entity_poly.entity_id
_entity_poly.type
_entity_poly.pdbx_seq_one_letter_code
_entity_poly.pdbx_strand_id
1 'polypeptide(L)'
;LIVAPHFLDFMNDALELYKDEPKVGHIQACDFTKDPSLPDTFLIKWTGSWGWGTWERAWKHFNPDGKALLHELEQRKLEYTFDFNGKYGFTRMLRRQIKGKNNSWAIRWNASLFLKDILSLNVGRSLVENNGFDGSGTNCGGGGLYSSDIYLGKLPVTPISPVTENLEARHAYSRYYARTNSFWAKAIRRIKRTLKGDFGA
;
A
#
# COMPACT_ATOMS: atom_id res chain seq x y z
N LEU A 1 -11.89 10.17 1.19
CA LEU A 1 -11.39 9.43 2.34
C LEU A 1 -12.15 9.87 3.59
N ILE A 2 -12.48 8.90 4.45
CA ILE A 2 -12.97 9.12 5.81
C ILE A 2 -11.83 8.74 6.76
N VAL A 3 -11.61 9.52 7.80
CA VAL A 3 -10.55 9.26 8.78
C VAL A 3 -11.11 9.08 10.17
N ALA A 4 -10.46 8.25 10.98
CA ALA A 4 -10.79 8.03 12.38
C ALA A 4 -10.54 9.30 13.23
N PRO A 5 -11.19 9.48 14.39
CA PRO A 5 -10.96 10.63 15.27
C PRO A 5 -9.49 10.82 15.67
N HIS A 6 -8.74 9.73 15.86
CA HIS A 6 -7.32 9.72 16.27
C HIS A 6 -6.33 9.57 15.11
N PHE A 7 -6.78 9.78 13.87
CA PHE A 7 -5.89 9.67 12.70
C PHE A 7 -4.73 10.68 12.74
N LEU A 8 -5.03 11.95 13.03
CA LEU A 8 -4.00 12.99 13.06
C LEU A 8 -3.03 12.80 14.24
N ASP A 9 -3.52 12.38 15.40
CA ASP A 9 -2.68 12.04 16.55
C ASP A 9 -1.67 10.98 16.16
N PHE A 10 -2.13 9.86 15.57
CA PHE A 10 -1.28 8.78 15.09
C PHE A 10 -0.24 9.26 14.07
N MET A 11 -0.67 10.06 13.08
CA MET A 11 0.24 10.56 12.04
C MET A 11 1.32 11.46 12.61
N ASN A 12 0.99 12.36 13.53
CA ASN A 12 1.92 13.26 14.17
C ASN A 12 2.91 12.52 15.07
N ASP A 13 2.41 11.61 15.91
CA ASP A 13 3.25 10.79 16.80
C ASP A 13 4.23 9.94 15.97
N ALA A 14 3.77 9.33 14.88
CA ALA A 14 4.60 8.51 14.02
C ALA A 14 5.64 9.34 13.23
N LEU A 15 5.25 10.51 12.73
CA LEU A 15 6.17 11.43 12.05
C LEU A 15 7.26 11.94 13.00
N GLU A 16 6.91 12.26 14.23
CA GLU A 16 7.90 12.69 15.23
C GLU A 16 8.82 11.55 15.66
N LEU A 17 8.26 10.34 15.93
CA LEU A 17 9.05 9.20 16.38
C LEU A 17 10.13 8.78 15.38
N TYR A 18 9.82 8.78 14.08
CA TYR A 18 10.73 8.31 13.04
C TYR A 18 11.40 9.43 12.22
N LYS A 19 11.35 10.69 12.69
CA LYS A 19 11.90 11.82 11.93
C LYS A 19 13.38 11.66 11.56
N ASP A 20 14.16 11.08 12.47
CA ASP A 20 15.61 10.91 12.32
C ASP A 20 16.02 9.47 11.95
N GLU A 21 15.04 8.56 11.70
CA GLU A 21 15.31 7.17 11.31
C GLU A 21 15.36 7.03 9.77
N PRO A 22 16.55 6.93 9.15
CA PRO A 22 16.69 6.93 7.69
C PRO A 22 16.09 5.69 7.04
N LYS A 23 15.95 4.57 7.77
CA LYS A 23 15.36 3.34 7.25
C LYS A 23 13.83 3.40 7.15
N VAL A 24 13.18 4.40 7.75
CA VAL A 24 11.73 4.59 7.66
C VAL A 24 11.46 5.85 6.83
N GLY A 25 10.82 5.68 5.69
CA GLY A 25 10.58 6.77 4.73
C GLY A 25 9.10 7.06 4.45
N HIS A 26 8.20 6.28 5.03
CA HIS A 26 6.77 6.40 4.76
C HIS A 26 5.97 5.98 5.98
N ILE A 27 4.82 6.61 6.19
CA ILE A 27 3.81 6.20 7.18
C ILE A 27 2.50 6.00 6.46
N GLN A 28 1.78 4.93 6.79
CA GLN A 28 0.47 4.66 6.27
C GLN A 28 -0.49 4.25 7.38
N ALA A 29 -1.66 4.87 7.42
CA ALA A 29 -2.67 4.64 8.43
C ALA A 29 -3.87 3.81 7.90
N CYS A 30 -3.73 3.16 6.76
CA CYS A 30 -4.78 2.34 6.16
C CYS A 30 -4.35 0.86 6.09
N ASP A 31 -5.15 -0.02 6.69
CA ASP A 31 -5.11 -1.46 6.43
C ASP A 31 -6.42 -1.91 5.78
N PHE A 32 -6.30 -2.73 4.76
CA PHE A 32 -7.42 -3.36 4.05
C PHE A 32 -7.40 -4.89 4.14
N THR A 33 -6.38 -5.46 4.76
CA THR A 33 -6.22 -6.93 4.87
C THR A 33 -7.21 -7.51 5.85
N LYS A 34 -7.53 -6.75 6.90
CA LYS A 34 -8.37 -7.15 8.04
C LYS A 34 -7.85 -8.44 8.69
N ASP A 35 -6.54 -8.64 8.67
CA ASP A 35 -5.90 -9.83 9.24
C ASP A 35 -5.67 -9.58 10.74
N PRO A 36 -6.37 -10.31 11.63
CA PRO A 36 -6.29 -10.07 13.08
C PRO A 36 -4.94 -10.44 13.68
N SER A 37 -4.06 -11.10 12.92
CA SER A 37 -2.71 -11.43 13.35
C SER A 37 -1.72 -10.27 13.24
N LEU A 38 -2.12 -9.17 12.56
CA LEU A 38 -1.26 -8.00 12.42
C LEU A 38 -1.11 -7.28 13.76
N PRO A 39 0.12 -6.85 14.14
CA PRO A 39 0.31 -5.98 15.29
C PRO A 39 -0.29 -4.59 15.03
N ASP A 40 -0.48 -3.80 16.09
CA ASP A 40 -1.01 -2.43 15.98
C ASP A 40 -0.22 -1.58 14.98
N THR A 41 1.11 -1.70 15.01
CA THR A 41 2.01 -1.08 14.04
C THR A 41 3.13 -2.04 13.63
N PHE A 42 3.58 -1.93 12.39
CA PHE A 42 4.68 -2.75 11.86
C PHE A 42 5.38 -2.05 10.70
N LEU A 43 6.60 -2.48 10.42
CA LEU A 43 7.41 -2.00 9.31
C LEU A 43 7.37 -2.98 8.14
N ILE A 44 7.18 -2.49 6.91
CA ILE A 44 7.11 -3.30 5.68
C ILE A 44 7.69 -2.54 4.50
N LYS A 45 8.27 -3.25 3.52
CA LYS A 45 8.74 -2.67 2.25
C LYS A 45 7.59 -2.52 1.25
N TRP A 46 6.63 -1.70 1.61
CA TRP A 46 5.49 -1.39 0.75
C TRP A 46 4.85 -0.08 1.20
N THR A 47 4.48 0.75 0.23
CA THR A 47 3.82 2.02 0.47
C THR A 47 2.42 2.02 -0.12
N GLY A 48 1.45 2.46 0.64
CA GLY A 48 0.12 2.79 0.13
C GLY A 48 -0.06 4.30 -0.03
N SER A 49 -1.21 4.73 -0.51
CA SER A 49 -1.48 6.15 -0.79
C SER A 49 -2.75 6.67 -0.13
N TRP A 50 -3.28 5.96 0.86
CA TRP A 50 -4.48 6.37 1.60
C TRP A 50 -4.14 6.68 3.05
N GLY A 51 -4.28 7.96 3.44
CA GLY A 51 -3.91 8.40 4.78
C GLY A 51 -2.44 8.15 5.07
N TRP A 52 -1.56 8.84 4.36
CA TRP A 52 -0.12 8.63 4.42
C TRP A 52 0.64 9.91 4.68
N GLY A 53 1.87 9.77 5.14
CA GLY A 53 2.81 10.85 5.37
C GLY A 53 4.25 10.43 5.07
N THR A 54 5.12 11.42 4.89
CA THR A 54 6.54 11.25 4.66
C THR A 54 7.31 12.50 5.08
N TRP A 55 8.61 12.45 5.01
CA TRP A 55 9.54 13.55 5.29
C TRP A 55 10.23 14.05 4.02
N GLU A 56 10.65 15.29 4.02
CA GLU A 56 11.48 15.84 2.93
C GLU A 56 12.71 14.96 2.63
N ARG A 57 13.38 14.47 3.71
CA ARG A 57 14.55 13.58 3.58
C ARG A 57 14.23 12.30 2.81
N ALA A 58 13.05 11.73 3.01
CA ALA A 58 12.63 10.51 2.32
C ALA A 58 12.13 10.81 0.90
N TRP A 59 11.42 11.94 0.72
CA TRP A 59 10.93 12.37 -0.59
C TRP A 59 12.05 12.62 -1.60
N LYS A 60 13.24 12.98 -1.15
CA LYS A 60 14.45 13.09 -2.00
C LYS A 60 14.82 11.77 -2.72
N HIS A 61 14.32 10.65 -2.25
CA HIS A 61 14.51 9.34 -2.91
C HIS A 61 13.50 9.07 -4.03
N PHE A 62 12.48 9.92 -4.20
CA PHE A 62 11.51 9.74 -5.27
C PHE A 62 12.17 9.86 -6.64
N ASN A 63 12.11 8.77 -7.42
CA ASN A 63 12.54 8.77 -8.79
C ASN A 63 11.30 8.83 -9.72
N PRO A 64 11.14 9.90 -10.52
CA PRO A 64 10.03 10.01 -11.46
C PRO A 64 10.21 9.14 -12.71
N ASP A 65 11.41 8.64 -12.99
CA ASP A 65 11.70 7.79 -14.16
C ASP A 65 11.30 6.33 -13.88
N GLY A 66 10.09 5.97 -14.29
CA GLY A 66 9.60 4.59 -14.16
C GLY A 66 10.43 3.57 -14.96
N LYS A 67 11.10 3.98 -16.06
CA LYS A 67 11.96 3.07 -16.84
C LYS A 67 13.22 2.73 -16.06
N ALA A 68 13.87 3.71 -15.45
CA ALA A 68 15.03 3.50 -14.59
C ALA A 68 14.69 2.59 -13.40
N LEU A 69 13.55 2.84 -12.74
CA LEU A 69 13.08 2.00 -11.63
C LEU A 69 12.83 0.55 -12.06
N LEU A 70 12.16 0.35 -13.19
CA LEU A 70 11.91 -0.99 -13.72
C LEU A 70 13.19 -1.71 -14.08
N HIS A 71 14.12 -1.02 -14.76
CA HIS A 71 15.43 -1.57 -15.14
C HIS A 71 16.20 -2.04 -13.90
N GLU A 72 16.24 -1.24 -12.82
CA GLU A 72 16.93 -1.63 -11.58
C GLU A 72 16.25 -2.83 -10.90
N LEU A 73 14.91 -2.89 -10.85
CA LEU A 73 14.20 -4.07 -10.35
C LEU A 73 14.58 -5.33 -11.13
N GLU A 74 14.63 -5.26 -12.46
CA GLU A 74 14.98 -6.38 -13.35
C GLU A 74 16.45 -6.80 -13.20
N GLN A 75 17.40 -5.84 -13.18
CA GLN A 75 18.83 -6.12 -12.99
C GLN A 75 19.11 -6.81 -11.66
N ARG A 76 18.42 -6.39 -10.59
CA ARG A 76 18.55 -6.96 -9.25
C ARG A 76 17.67 -8.21 -9.02
N LYS A 77 16.87 -8.62 -10.04
CA LYS A 77 15.92 -9.76 -9.97
C LYS A 77 14.93 -9.64 -8.79
N LEU A 78 14.44 -8.43 -8.56
CA LEU A 78 13.61 -8.09 -7.41
C LEU A 78 12.10 -8.06 -7.73
N GLU A 79 11.69 -8.22 -9.00
CA GLU A 79 10.29 -8.09 -9.41
C GLU A 79 9.38 -9.06 -8.64
N TYR A 80 9.82 -10.30 -8.44
CA TYR A 80 9.05 -11.30 -7.71
C TYR A 80 8.76 -10.85 -6.27
N THR A 81 9.79 -10.35 -5.58
CA THR A 81 9.67 -9.84 -4.21
C THR A 81 8.85 -8.54 -4.16
N PHE A 82 9.06 -7.63 -5.11
CA PHE A 82 8.30 -6.39 -5.25
C PHE A 82 6.81 -6.67 -5.48
N ASP A 83 6.48 -7.72 -6.21
CA ASP A 83 5.11 -8.18 -6.49
C ASP A 83 4.52 -9.07 -5.38
N PHE A 84 5.01 -8.98 -4.13
CA PHE A 84 4.59 -9.82 -3.00
C PHE A 84 4.65 -11.31 -3.36
N ASN A 85 5.80 -11.77 -3.79
CA ASN A 85 6.04 -13.12 -4.26
C ASN A 85 5.09 -13.50 -5.42
N GLY A 86 4.92 -12.57 -6.35
CA GLY A 86 4.07 -12.72 -7.53
C GLY A 86 2.55 -12.71 -7.26
N LYS A 87 2.11 -12.32 -6.04
CA LYS A 87 0.69 -12.30 -5.68
C LYS A 87 -0.04 -11.02 -6.08
N TYR A 88 0.72 -9.94 -6.33
CA TYR A 88 0.19 -8.68 -6.86
C TYR A 88 1.04 -8.20 -8.04
N GLY A 89 0.48 -7.41 -8.93
CA GLY A 89 1.18 -7.00 -10.15
C GLY A 89 1.70 -5.56 -10.09
N PHE A 90 2.50 -5.21 -9.09
CA PHE A 90 3.13 -3.88 -9.01
C PHE A 90 4.07 -3.62 -10.16
N THR A 91 4.90 -4.60 -10.54
CA THR A 91 5.76 -4.53 -11.72
C THR A 91 4.94 -4.28 -12.99
N ARG A 92 3.79 -4.97 -13.14
CA ARG A 92 2.88 -4.72 -14.26
C ARG A 92 2.27 -3.32 -14.21
N MET A 93 1.95 -2.81 -13.02
CA MET A 93 1.44 -1.45 -12.84
C MET A 93 2.50 -0.43 -13.27
N LEU A 94 3.76 -0.62 -12.89
CA LEU A 94 4.88 0.22 -13.29
C LEU A 94 5.10 0.18 -14.82
N ARG A 95 5.08 -1.01 -15.44
CA ARG A 95 5.14 -1.14 -16.91
C ARG A 95 3.98 -0.42 -17.62
N ARG A 96 2.79 -0.39 -17.03
CA ARG A 96 1.64 0.36 -17.57
C ARG A 96 1.82 1.88 -17.43
N GLN A 97 2.42 2.32 -16.32
CA GLN A 97 2.75 3.73 -16.09
C GLN A 97 3.76 4.21 -17.15
N ILE A 98 4.83 3.45 -17.41
CA ILE A 98 5.83 3.75 -18.44
C ILE A 98 5.19 3.89 -19.84
N LYS A 99 4.16 3.10 -20.13
CA LYS A 99 3.40 3.12 -21.39
C LYS A 99 2.30 4.20 -21.43
N GLY A 100 2.22 5.08 -20.43
CA GLY A 100 1.19 6.11 -20.35
C GLY A 100 -0.23 5.57 -20.12
N LYS A 101 -0.38 4.27 -19.76
CA LYS A 101 -1.70 3.63 -19.51
C LYS A 101 -2.25 3.88 -18.10
N ASN A 102 -1.52 4.50 -17.25
CA ASN A 102 -1.91 5.09 -15.98
C ASN A 102 -0.92 6.21 -15.62
N ASN A 103 -1.34 7.12 -14.74
CA ASN A 103 -0.51 8.23 -14.27
C ASN A 103 -0.16 8.08 -12.78
N SER A 104 0.10 6.86 -12.33
CA SER A 104 0.35 6.58 -10.91
C SER A 104 1.74 7.09 -10.49
N TRP A 105 1.76 8.13 -9.67
CA TRP A 105 2.96 8.54 -8.94
C TRP A 105 3.29 7.52 -7.82
N ALA A 106 2.25 6.95 -7.21
CA ALA A 106 2.39 6.06 -6.06
C ALA A 106 3.18 4.78 -6.38
N ILE A 107 3.03 4.20 -7.59
CA ILE A 107 3.82 3.02 -7.98
C ILE A 107 5.30 3.36 -8.12
N ARG A 108 5.64 4.58 -8.58
CA ARG A 108 7.03 5.05 -8.67
C ARG A 108 7.59 5.30 -7.27
N TRP A 109 6.80 5.86 -6.37
CA TRP A 109 7.17 6.03 -4.96
C TRP A 109 7.45 4.70 -4.28
N ASN A 110 6.52 3.74 -4.42
CA ASN A 110 6.70 2.39 -3.88
C ASN A 110 8.00 1.73 -4.41
N ALA A 111 8.26 1.79 -5.71
CA ALA A 111 9.47 1.24 -6.30
C ALA A 111 10.73 1.98 -5.82
N SER A 112 10.67 3.30 -5.68
CA SER A 112 11.81 4.12 -5.21
C SER A 112 12.26 3.74 -3.81
N LEU A 113 11.32 3.62 -2.86
CA LEU A 113 11.65 3.23 -1.50
C LEU A 113 12.06 1.75 -1.41
N PHE A 114 11.34 0.87 -2.12
CA PHE A 114 11.64 -0.57 -2.16
C PHE A 114 13.08 -0.85 -2.61
N LEU A 115 13.55 -0.21 -3.68
CA LEU A 115 14.91 -0.36 -4.21
C LEU A 115 16.00 0.16 -3.26
N LYS A 116 15.64 1.03 -2.34
CA LYS A 116 16.55 1.59 -1.33
C LYS A 116 16.44 0.90 0.04
N ASP A 117 15.67 -0.20 0.11
CA ASP A 117 15.40 -0.91 1.37
C ASP A 117 14.79 -0.04 2.47
N ILE A 118 14.11 1.04 2.08
CA ILE A 118 13.41 1.95 2.98
C ILE A 118 12.02 1.39 3.30
N LEU A 119 11.70 1.38 4.58
CA LEU A 119 10.49 0.80 5.13
C LEU A 119 9.36 1.83 5.25
N SER A 120 8.15 1.33 5.29
CA SER A 120 6.94 2.06 5.67
C SER A 120 6.42 1.57 7.01
N LEU A 121 6.09 2.48 7.92
CA LEU A 121 5.28 2.17 9.10
C LEU A 121 3.83 2.03 8.66
N ASN A 122 3.24 0.89 8.99
CA ASN A 122 1.85 0.56 8.66
C ASN A 122 1.08 0.19 9.94
N VAL A 123 -0.24 0.16 9.83
CA VAL A 123 -1.15 -0.19 10.92
C VAL A 123 -1.83 -1.52 10.66
N GLY A 124 -2.12 -2.30 11.72
CA GLY A 124 -2.91 -3.52 11.63
C GLY A 124 -4.42 -3.28 11.78
N ARG A 125 -4.81 -2.09 12.22
CA ARG A 125 -6.20 -1.64 12.28
C ARG A 125 -6.31 -0.30 11.57
N SER A 126 -7.17 -0.21 10.56
CA SER A 126 -7.23 0.98 9.70
C SER A 126 -7.78 2.20 10.43
N LEU A 127 -7.09 3.33 10.31
CA LEU A 127 -7.59 4.65 10.72
C LEU A 127 -8.19 5.43 9.53
N VAL A 128 -8.26 4.80 8.35
CA VAL A 128 -8.74 5.44 7.13
C VAL A 128 -9.63 4.48 6.36
N GLU A 129 -10.74 4.99 5.85
CA GLU A 129 -11.58 4.31 4.88
C GLU A 129 -11.57 5.06 3.55
N ASN A 130 -11.39 4.32 2.46
CA ASN A 130 -11.55 4.87 1.13
C ASN A 130 -12.96 4.56 0.61
N ASN A 131 -13.82 5.57 0.58
CA ASN A 131 -15.19 5.46 0.08
C ASN A 131 -15.32 5.74 -1.42
N GLY A 132 -14.22 5.98 -2.14
CA GLY A 132 -14.23 6.18 -3.61
C GLY A 132 -14.42 4.91 -4.44
N PHE A 133 -14.87 3.79 -3.83
CA PHE A 133 -15.21 2.55 -4.53
C PHE A 133 -16.67 2.47 -4.98
N ASP A 134 -17.43 3.52 -4.77
CA ASP A 134 -18.81 3.70 -5.24
C ASP A 134 -18.91 4.08 -6.73
N GLY A 135 -17.78 4.22 -7.42
CA GLY A 135 -17.68 4.65 -8.81
C GLY A 135 -17.33 6.12 -8.98
N SER A 136 -17.29 6.92 -7.93
CA SER A 136 -16.89 8.34 -7.96
C SER A 136 -15.37 8.57 -7.97
N GLY A 137 -14.61 7.54 -7.66
CA GLY A 137 -13.14 7.63 -7.52
C GLY A 137 -12.41 7.52 -8.86
N THR A 138 -11.51 8.45 -9.15
CA THR A 138 -10.74 8.53 -10.40
C THR A 138 -9.89 7.28 -10.70
N ASN A 139 -9.44 6.56 -9.68
CA ASN A 139 -8.53 5.40 -9.80
C ASN A 139 -9.08 4.13 -9.14
N CYS A 140 -10.31 4.15 -8.64
CA CYS A 140 -10.92 3.05 -7.91
C CYS A 140 -12.00 2.40 -8.78
N GLY A 141 -11.73 1.21 -9.33
CA GLY A 141 -12.79 0.40 -9.93
C GLY A 141 -13.73 -0.11 -8.84
N GLY A 142 -15.05 -0.05 -9.08
CA GLY A 142 -16.07 -0.54 -8.14
C GLY A 142 -15.82 -1.97 -7.69
N GLY A 143 -16.08 -2.28 -6.40
CA GLY A 143 -16.01 -3.68 -5.96
C GLY A 143 -15.51 -3.99 -4.55
N GLY A 144 -15.40 -3.03 -3.63
CA GLY A 144 -15.21 -3.31 -2.19
C GLY A 144 -13.95 -4.10 -1.78
N LEU A 145 -13.00 -4.31 -2.70
CA LEU A 145 -11.78 -5.11 -2.49
C LEU A 145 -10.86 -4.54 -1.43
N TYR A 146 -10.87 -3.22 -1.28
CA TYR A 146 -9.99 -2.48 -0.37
C TYR A 146 -10.80 -1.73 0.68
N SER A 147 -12.01 -2.22 1.00
CA SER A 147 -12.77 -1.64 2.12
C SER A 147 -12.03 -1.94 3.43
N SER A 148 -11.82 -0.91 4.21
CA SER A 148 -11.28 -0.99 5.57
C SER A 148 -12.41 -0.74 6.57
N ASP A 149 -12.32 -1.37 7.73
CA ASP A 149 -13.18 -1.01 8.87
C ASP A 149 -12.40 0.02 9.69
N ILE A 150 -13.01 1.18 9.90
CA ILE A 150 -12.36 2.26 10.66
C ILE A 150 -12.29 1.86 12.13
N TYR A 151 -11.08 1.84 12.67
CA TYR A 151 -10.84 1.69 14.11
C TYR A 151 -10.99 3.05 14.80
N LEU A 152 -11.93 3.14 15.72
CA LEU A 152 -12.26 4.40 16.42
C LEU A 152 -11.38 4.67 17.66
N GLY A 153 -10.65 3.66 18.13
CA GLY A 153 -9.75 3.81 19.27
C GLY A 153 -8.42 4.46 18.91
N LYS A 154 -7.66 4.82 19.94
CA LYS A 154 -6.30 5.34 19.76
C LYS A 154 -5.33 4.18 19.50
N LEU A 155 -4.53 4.28 18.44
CA LEU A 155 -3.41 3.38 18.19
C LEU A 155 -2.12 3.99 18.78
N PRO A 156 -1.45 3.30 19.70
CA PRO A 156 -0.18 3.77 20.21
C PRO A 156 0.91 3.65 19.14
N VAL A 157 1.77 4.65 19.03
CA VAL A 157 2.98 4.57 18.22
C VAL A 157 4.15 4.29 19.14
N THR A 158 4.73 3.10 19.03
CA THR A 158 5.88 2.68 19.82
C THR A 158 7.08 2.39 18.93
N PRO A 159 8.31 2.65 19.40
CA PRO A 159 9.51 2.33 18.65
C PRO A 159 9.58 0.83 18.32
N ILE A 160 9.85 0.51 17.07
CA ILE A 160 10.07 -0.86 16.61
C ILE A 160 11.57 -1.12 16.53
N SER A 161 12.06 -2.08 17.31
CA SER A 161 13.45 -2.46 17.32
C SER A 161 13.59 -3.98 17.23
N PRO A 162 14.44 -4.49 16.33
CA PRO A 162 15.24 -3.75 15.34
C PRO A 162 14.36 -3.15 14.23
N VAL A 163 14.87 -2.08 13.58
CA VAL A 163 14.20 -1.46 12.42
C VAL A 163 14.39 -2.35 11.19
N THR A 164 13.51 -3.33 11.06
CA THR A 164 13.53 -4.34 9.99
C THR A 164 12.12 -4.65 9.51
N GLU A 165 12.01 -5.22 8.30
CA GLU A 165 10.72 -5.63 7.76
C GLU A 165 10.07 -6.72 8.63
N ASN A 166 8.80 -6.54 8.98
CA ASN A 166 7.99 -7.57 9.62
C ASN A 166 7.53 -8.58 8.56
N LEU A 167 8.15 -9.76 8.55
CA LEU A 167 7.88 -10.81 7.57
C LEU A 167 6.49 -11.44 7.75
N GLU A 168 5.98 -11.51 8.97
CA GLU A 168 4.61 -12.01 9.25
C GLU A 168 3.57 -11.08 8.62
N ALA A 169 3.74 -9.77 8.80
CA ALA A 169 2.89 -8.77 8.14
C ALA A 169 3.02 -8.87 6.61
N ARG A 170 4.25 -9.02 6.08
CA ARG A 170 4.44 -9.24 4.65
C ARG A 170 3.71 -10.47 4.15
N HIS A 171 3.71 -11.56 4.91
CA HIS A 171 2.96 -12.78 4.57
C HIS A 171 1.45 -12.56 4.64
N ALA A 172 0.94 -11.78 5.61
CA ALA A 172 -0.48 -11.46 5.69
C ALA A 172 -0.95 -10.70 4.44
N TYR A 173 -0.21 -9.67 4.00
CA TYR A 173 -0.47 -8.97 2.72
C TYR A 173 -0.38 -9.89 1.52
N SER A 174 0.61 -10.77 1.49
CA SER A 174 0.77 -11.76 0.39
C SER A 174 -0.42 -12.72 0.33
N ARG A 175 -0.90 -13.23 1.48
CA ARG A 175 -2.12 -14.07 1.56
C ARG A 175 -3.35 -13.31 1.07
N TYR A 176 -3.51 -12.05 1.51
CA TYR A 176 -4.60 -11.19 1.05
C TYR A 176 -4.60 -11.03 -0.47
N TYR A 177 -3.46 -10.68 -1.06
CA TYR A 177 -3.33 -10.52 -2.50
C TYR A 177 -3.53 -11.84 -3.26
N ALA A 178 -3.04 -12.97 -2.75
CA ALA A 178 -3.27 -14.28 -3.34
C ALA A 178 -4.77 -14.62 -3.42
N ARG A 179 -5.51 -14.37 -2.32
CA ARG A 179 -6.96 -14.60 -2.23
C ARG A 179 -7.72 -13.68 -3.19
N THR A 180 -7.43 -12.39 -3.16
CA THR A 180 -8.16 -11.37 -3.91
C THR A 180 -7.82 -11.35 -5.41
N ASN A 181 -6.62 -11.76 -5.80
CA ASN A 181 -6.19 -11.84 -7.20
C ASN A 181 -6.28 -13.23 -7.81
N SER A 182 -6.81 -14.23 -7.10
CA SER A 182 -7.02 -15.57 -7.65
C SER A 182 -7.92 -15.53 -8.89
N PHE A 183 -7.77 -16.54 -9.75
CA PHE A 183 -8.63 -16.70 -10.93
C PHE A 183 -10.11 -16.69 -10.56
N TRP A 184 -10.48 -17.46 -9.55
CA TRP A 184 -11.86 -17.54 -9.08
C TRP A 184 -12.40 -16.22 -8.52
N ALA A 185 -11.59 -15.49 -7.74
CA ALA A 185 -11.99 -14.18 -7.25
C ALA A 185 -12.23 -13.18 -8.40
N LYS A 186 -11.40 -13.23 -9.44
CA LYS A 186 -11.58 -12.39 -10.64
C LYS A 186 -12.82 -12.80 -11.44
N ALA A 187 -13.07 -14.10 -11.60
CA ALA A 187 -14.26 -14.62 -12.28
C ALA A 187 -15.54 -14.20 -11.56
N ILE A 188 -15.63 -14.40 -10.24
CA ILE A 188 -16.78 -14.01 -9.42
C ILE A 188 -17.05 -12.50 -9.52
N ARG A 189 -16.01 -11.66 -9.46
CA ARG A 189 -16.17 -10.20 -9.60
C ARG A 189 -16.69 -9.83 -10.99
N ARG A 190 -16.21 -10.49 -12.03
CA ARG A 190 -16.69 -10.26 -13.39
C ARG A 190 -18.18 -10.59 -13.51
N ILE A 191 -18.59 -11.74 -12.98
CA ILE A 191 -19.99 -12.17 -12.96
C ILE A 191 -20.86 -11.17 -12.17
N LYS A 192 -20.43 -10.77 -10.95
CA LYS A 192 -21.18 -9.80 -10.13
C LYS A 192 -21.33 -8.45 -10.82
N ARG A 193 -20.33 -7.99 -11.58
CA ARG A 193 -20.39 -6.75 -12.35
C ARG A 193 -21.39 -6.84 -13.49
N THR A 194 -21.38 -7.96 -14.22
CA THR A 194 -22.35 -8.21 -15.30
C THR A 194 -23.78 -8.27 -14.77
N LEU A 195 -24.01 -8.92 -13.61
CA LEU A 195 -25.34 -9.03 -12.98
C LEU A 195 -25.85 -7.69 -12.42
N LYS A 196 -24.98 -6.76 -12.04
CA LYS A 196 -25.36 -5.41 -11.57
C LYS A 196 -25.62 -4.41 -12.69
N GLY A 197 -25.51 -4.80 -13.96
CA GLY A 197 -25.76 -3.93 -15.10
C GLY A 197 -24.70 -2.84 -15.33
N ASP A 198 -23.54 -2.91 -14.63
CA ASP A 198 -22.41 -2.01 -14.83
C ASP A 198 -21.71 -2.32 -16.16
N PHE A 199 -22.38 -2.06 -17.27
CA PHE A 199 -21.72 -1.91 -18.56
C PHE A 199 -21.11 -0.51 -18.56
N GLY A 200 -19.83 -0.45 -18.13
CA GLY A 200 -19.10 0.80 -18.06
C GLY A 200 -19.03 1.53 -19.41
N ALA A 201 -19.29 2.80 -19.35
CA ALA A 201 -18.87 3.76 -20.35
C ALA A 201 -17.35 3.87 -20.38
#